data_4c3e94fe69021c94a3aefde244900ed8
#
_entry.id   4c3e94fe69021c94a3aefde244900ed8
#
_cell.length_a   1.000
_cell.length_b   1.000
_cell.length_c   1.000
_cell.angle_alpha   90.00
_cell.angle_beta   90.00
_cell.angle_gamma   90.00
#
_symmetry.space_group_name_H-M   'P 1'
#
loop_
_entity.id
_entity.type
_entity.pdbx_description
1 polymer ?
#
loop_
_entity_poly.entity_id
_entity_poly.type
_entity_poly.pdbx_seq_one_letter_code
_entity_poly.pdbx_strand_id
1 'polypeptide(L)'
;MVGVKLHFGTIIECIYSVKTLTKIAFLTLLLAATSCASRKKTVAPTPATTFEWLTSKVEIDIEGKNMTFDDLSGQLRMRHDSLVWLSVTAPMGIEVARIKVSTDSVWVINRLEKTYLAEPLDSVAQCLGMPISLPWLETLLLDNNDGVPPVENQMVLLKNFTFGRYTAKMKYSKVQLDEETTFPLKITDKMERILLPKKR
;
A
#
# COMPACT_ATOMS: atom_id res chain seq x y z
N MET A 1 14.64 60.86 -65.95
CA MET A 1 15.27 60.34 -64.74
C MET A 1 14.20 59.90 -63.73
N VAL A 2 13.50 58.85 -64.02
CA VAL A 2 12.53 58.24 -63.05
C VAL A 2 12.61 56.77 -63.32
N GLY A 3 13.05 55.92 -62.36
CA GLY A 3 12.91 54.51 -62.58
C GLY A 3 13.90 53.57 -61.86
N VAL A 4 14.58 53.95 -60.79
CA VAL A 4 15.49 53.02 -60.11
C VAL A 4 15.23 52.93 -58.57
N LYS A 5 14.26 53.66 -58.03
CA LYS A 5 14.00 53.61 -56.58
C LYS A 5 12.94 52.64 -56.09
N LEU A 6 12.21 51.92 -57.01
CA LEU A 6 11.10 51.03 -56.61
C LEU A 6 11.51 49.55 -56.39
N HIS A 7 12.71 49.15 -56.81
CA HIS A 7 13.12 47.74 -56.67
C HIS A 7 13.83 47.37 -55.36
N PHE A 8 14.38 48.34 -54.65
CA PHE A 8 15.12 48.06 -53.41
C PHE A 8 14.20 47.84 -52.18
N GLY A 9 13.05 48.50 -52.14
CA GLY A 9 12.09 48.31 -51.05
C GLY A 9 11.47 46.93 -51.01
N THR A 10 11.08 46.41 -52.18
CA THR A 10 10.41 45.12 -52.31
C THR A 10 11.31 43.93 -51.98
N ILE A 11 12.59 44.02 -52.23
CA ILE A 11 13.57 42.97 -51.92
C ILE A 11 13.85 42.93 -50.41
N ILE A 12 13.88 44.08 -49.73
CA ILE A 12 14.07 44.18 -48.28
C ILE A 12 12.85 43.59 -47.53
N GLU A 13 11.64 43.91 -47.99
CA GLU A 13 10.43 43.34 -47.37
C GLU A 13 10.33 41.81 -47.58
N CYS A 14 10.72 41.29 -48.75
CA CYS A 14 10.75 39.88 -49.02
C CYS A 14 11.77 39.12 -48.12
N ILE A 15 12.94 39.72 -47.88
CA ILE A 15 14.00 39.15 -47.02
C ILE A 15 13.57 39.18 -45.54
N TYR A 16 12.87 40.25 -45.10
CA TYR A 16 12.36 40.31 -43.75
C TYR A 16 11.21 39.33 -43.52
N SER A 17 10.33 39.11 -44.50
CA SER A 17 9.26 38.14 -44.45
C SER A 17 9.76 36.69 -44.36
N VAL A 18 10.79 36.36 -45.12
CA VAL A 18 11.40 35.00 -45.07
C VAL A 18 12.15 34.75 -43.74
N LYS A 19 12.85 35.79 -43.21
CA LYS A 19 13.53 35.66 -41.91
C LYS A 19 12.56 35.55 -40.72
N THR A 20 11.40 36.20 -40.81
CA THR A 20 10.35 36.07 -39.79
C THR A 20 9.63 34.73 -39.88
N LEU A 21 9.33 34.24 -41.08
CA LEU A 21 8.74 32.92 -41.30
C LEU A 21 9.67 31.76 -40.81
N THR A 22 10.95 31.86 -41.07
CA THR A 22 11.94 30.86 -40.57
C THR A 22 12.07 30.89 -39.04
N LYS A 23 12.02 32.05 -38.40
CA LYS A 23 12.04 32.17 -36.94
C LYS A 23 10.78 31.59 -36.30
N ILE A 24 9.60 31.85 -36.90
CA ILE A 24 8.33 31.28 -36.41
C ILE A 24 8.29 29.77 -36.61
N ALA A 25 8.75 29.23 -37.75
CA ALA A 25 8.85 27.83 -37.99
C ALA A 25 9.84 27.12 -37.04
N PHE A 26 10.95 27.76 -36.70
CA PHE A 26 11.91 27.21 -35.75
C PHE A 26 11.38 27.26 -34.31
N LEU A 27 10.65 28.29 -33.94
CA LEU A 27 10.00 28.42 -32.62
C LEU A 27 8.88 27.40 -32.43
N THR A 28 8.07 27.13 -33.47
CA THR A 28 7.04 26.10 -33.41
C THR A 28 7.62 24.69 -33.37
N LEU A 29 8.74 24.44 -34.01
CA LEU A 29 9.43 23.14 -33.97
C LEU A 29 10.06 22.90 -32.57
N LEU A 30 10.58 23.94 -31.91
CA LEU A 30 11.09 23.84 -30.53
C LEU A 30 9.97 23.56 -29.50
N LEU A 31 8.79 24.14 -29.69
CA LEU A 31 7.62 23.90 -28.83
C LEU A 31 7.04 22.48 -28.98
N ALA A 32 7.20 21.87 -30.14
CA ALA A 32 6.79 20.48 -30.37
C ALA A 32 7.71 19.45 -29.67
N ALA A 33 8.98 19.79 -29.42
CA ALA A 33 9.93 18.90 -28.76
C ALA A 33 9.76 18.81 -27.23
N THR A 34 9.04 19.72 -26.59
CA THR A 34 8.78 19.70 -25.14
C THR A 34 7.53 18.93 -24.75
N SER A 35 6.79 18.36 -25.71
CA SER A 35 5.60 17.55 -25.45
C SER A 35 5.93 16.08 -25.15
N CYS A 36 7.03 15.80 -24.45
CA CYS A 36 7.14 14.57 -23.65
C CYS A 36 6.41 14.78 -22.33
N ALA A 37 5.13 15.04 -22.38
CA ALA A 37 4.26 14.84 -21.25
C ALA A 37 4.28 13.34 -20.96
N SER A 38 4.95 12.93 -19.88
CA SER A 38 4.68 11.67 -19.22
C SER A 38 3.17 11.53 -19.13
N ARG A 39 2.58 10.75 -20.02
CA ARG A 39 1.25 10.22 -19.82
C ARG A 39 1.35 9.40 -18.53
N LYS A 40 1.04 10.00 -17.39
CA LYS A 40 0.49 9.24 -16.28
C LYS A 40 -0.64 8.45 -16.92
N LYS A 41 -0.44 7.15 -17.07
CA LYS A 41 -1.54 6.24 -17.37
C LYS A 41 -2.55 6.49 -16.26
N THR A 42 -3.58 7.25 -16.56
CA THR A 42 -4.82 7.19 -15.80
C THR A 42 -5.32 5.80 -16.10
N VAL A 43 -4.96 4.85 -15.22
CA VAL A 43 -5.54 3.52 -15.25
C VAL A 43 -7.03 3.77 -15.01
N ALA A 44 -7.82 3.55 -16.05
CA ALA A 44 -9.26 3.44 -15.88
C ALA A 44 -9.49 2.43 -14.74
N PRO A 45 -10.50 2.61 -13.88
CA PRO A 45 -10.81 1.62 -12.86
C PRO A 45 -11.04 0.29 -13.56
N THR A 46 -10.04 -0.57 -13.49
CA THR A 46 -10.17 -1.96 -13.89
C THR A 46 -11.26 -2.56 -13.01
N PRO A 47 -12.20 -3.34 -13.55
CA PRO A 47 -13.18 -4.04 -12.73
C PRO A 47 -12.44 -4.79 -11.63
N ALA A 48 -12.97 -4.79 -10.43
CA ALA A 48 -12.40 -5.35 -9.22
C ALA A 48 -11.70 -6.68 -9.51
N THR A 49 -10.40 -6.64 -9.59
CA THR A 49 -9.60 -7.83 -9.88
C THR A 49 -9.24 -8.42 -8.53
N THR A 50 -9.80 -9.58 -8.23
CA THR A 50 -9.35 -10.39 -7.11
C THR A 50 -7.87 -10.66 -7.32
N PHE A 51 -7.06 -10.49 -6.28
CA PHE A 51 -5.64 -10.79 -6.29
C PHE A 51 -5.40 -12.21 -5.74
N GLU A 52 -4.34 -12.85 -6.14
CA GLU A 52 -3.86 -14.07 -5.46
C GLU A 52 -2.87 -13.70 -4.33
N TRP A 53 -1.98 -12.76 -4.61
CA TRP A 53 -0.94 -12.32 -3.67
C TRP A 53 -1.00 -10.82 -3.48
N LEU A 54 -0.86 -10.38 -2.23
CA LEU A 54 -0.74 -8.97 -1.87
C LEU A 54 0.45 -8.77 -0.94
N THR A 55 1.28 -7.80 -1.26
CA THR A 55 2.33 -7.30 -0.38
C THR A 55 2.19 -5.78 -0.26
N SER A 56 2.25 -5.26 0.96
CA SER A 56 2.20 -3.83 1.20
C SER A 56 3.02 -3.44 2.42
N LYS A 57 3.57 -2.24 2.43
CA LYS A 57 3.97 -1.58 3.67
C LYS A 57 2.75 -0.95 4.30
N VAL A 58 2.69 -0.99 5.63
CA VAL A 58 1.61 -0.40 6.41
C VAL A 58 2.15 0.51 7.50
N GLU A 59 1.47 1.63 7.71
CA GLU A 59 1.61 2.48 8.90
C GLU A 59 0.41 2.17 9.79
N ILE A 60 0.63 1.98 11.08
CA ILE A 60 -0.39 1.48 12.01
C ILE A 60 -0.40 2.37 13.25
N ASP A 61 -1.55 2.96 13.53
CA ASP A 61 -1.82 3.68 14.76
C ASP A 61 -2.88 2.91 15.57
N ILE A 62 -2.64 2.70 16.85
CA ILE A 62 -3.54 1.99 17.75
C ILE A 62 -3.91 2.92 18.91
N GLU A 63 -5.18 3.23 19.02
CA GLU A 63 -5.73 4.03 20.12
C GLU A 63 -6.57 3.14 21.04
N GLY A 64 -6.30 3.18 22.33
CA GLY A 64 -7.04 2.45 23.35
C GLY A 64 -7.24 3.28 24.61
N LYS A 65 -8.11 2.82 25.52
CA LYS A 65 -8.48 3.58 26.71
C LYS A 65 -7.29 3.97 27.61
N ASN A 66 -6.27 3.14 27.67
CA ASN A 66 -5.10 3.33 28.54
C ASN A 66 -3.76 3.17 27.80
N MET A 67 -3.80 3.07 26.49
CA MET A 67 -2.62 2.76 25.69
C MET A 67 -2.78 3.30 24.27
N THR A 68 -1.82 4.05 23.82
CA THR A 68 -1.74 4.56 22.46
C THR A 68 -0.39 4.14 21.87
N PHE A 69 -0.41 3.56 20.70
CA PHE A 69 0.79 3.30 19.90
C PHE A 69 0.65 4.06 18.60
N ASP A 70 1.48 5.06 18.43
CA ASP A 70 1.57 5.84 17.20
C ASP A 70 2.85 5.45 16.46
N ASP A 71 2.88 5.75 15.18
CA ASP A 71 4.06 5.56 14.31
C ASP A 71 4.59 4.12 14.22
N LEU A 72 3.73 3.13 14.44
CA LEU A 72 4.11 1.76 14.11
C LEU A 72 4.14 1.61 12.58
N SER A 73 5.13 0.90 12.10
CA SER A 73 5.20 0.52 10.70
C SER A 73 5.16 -1.00 10.57
N GLY A 74 4.91 -1.50 9.37
CA GLY A 74 4.90 -2.92 9.17
C GLY A 74 4.94 -3.33 7.71
N GLN A 75 4.95 -4.63 7.53
CA GLN A 75 4.75 -5.26 6.24
C GLN A 75 3.59 -6.23 6.34
N LEU A 76 2.58 -6.01 5.53
CA LEU A 76 1.48 -6.94 5.33
C LEU A 76 1.78 -7.78 4.09
N ARG A 77 1.56 -9.09 4.21
CA ARG A 77 1.54 -10.03 3.10
C ARG A 77 0.30 -10.90 3.22
N MET A 78 -0.34 -11.14 2.10
CA MET A 78 -1.56 -11.93 2.07
C MET A 78 -1.54 -12.83 0.84
N ARG A 79 -1.98 -14.06 1.03
CA ARG A 79 -2.44 -14.93 -0.05
C ARG A 79 -3.92 -15.09 0.13
N HIS A 80 -4.69 -14.63 -0.84
CA HIS A 80 -6.15 -14.57 -0.77
C HIS A 80 -6.75 -15.93 -0.38
N ASP A 81 -7.75 -15.92 0.50
CA ASP A 81 -8.44 -17.10 1.05
C ASP A 81 -7.51 -18.17 1.69
N SER A 82 -6.26 -17.84 1.93
CA SER A 82 -5.28 -18.85 2.40
C SER A 82 -4.48 -18.39 3.62
N LEU A 83 -3.94 -17.16 3.61
CA LEU A 83 -3.00 -16.75 4.63
C LEU A 83 -2.84 -15.22 4.73
N VAL A 84 -2.82 -14.72 5.96
CA VAL A 84 -2.45 -13.35 6.29
C VAL A 84 -1.19 -13.37 7.16
N TRP A 85 -0.24 -12.52 6.83
CA TRP A 85 0.99 -12.35 7.58
C TRP A 85 1.30 -10.86 7.77
N LEU A 86 1.57 -10.47 9.01
CA LEU A 86 1.87 -9.10 9.38
C LEU A 86 3.11 -9.07 10.29
N SER A 87 4.11 -8.31 9.89
CA SER A 87 5.24 -7.92 10.76
C SER A 87 5.01 -6.48 11.21
N VAL A 88 5.10 -6.24 12.51
CA VAL A 88 4.94 -4.91 13.12
C VAL A 88 6.28 -4.46 13.66
N THR A 89 6.64 -3.24 13.33
CA THR A 89 7.92 -2.62 13.64
C THR A 89 7.68 -1.29 14.36
N ALA A 90 8.28 -1.13 15.51
CA ALA A 90 8.28 0.14 16.25
C ALA A 90 9.16 1.19 15.55
N PRO A 91 9.07 2.47 15.91
CA PRO A 91 10.03 3.49 15.50
C PRO A 91 11.47 3.01 15.71
N MET A 92 12.39 3.44 14.85
CA MET A 92 13.79 2.98 14.79
C MET A 92 14.00 1.58 14.18
N GLY A 93 12.98 0.95 13.59
CA GLY A 93 13.12 -0.27 12.82
C GLY A 93 13.16 -1.58 13.63
N ILE A 94 12.79 -1.54 14.90
CA ILE A 94 12.77 -2.73 15.77
C ILE A 94 11.46 -3.50 15.55
N GLU A 95 11.55 -4.74 15.07
CA GLU A 95 10.38 -5.63 14.96
C GLU A 95 9.89 -5.98 16.37
N VAL A 96 8.64 -5.63 16.67
CA VAL A 96 8.01 -5.86 17.98
C VAL A 96 7.10 -7.08 17.98
N ALA A 97 6.42 -7.33 16.86
CA ALA A 97 5.51 -8.46 16.74
C ALA A 97 5.48 -9.01 15.31
N ARG A 98 5.12 -10.28 15.22
CA ARG A 98 4.83 -10.96 13.96
C ARG A 98 3.62 -11.85 14.12
N ILE A 99 2.67 -11.70 13.21
CA ILE A 99 1.40 -12.40 13.22
C ILE A 99 1.28 -13.18 11.91
N LYS A 100 0.85 -14.43 12.01
CA LYS A 100 0.50 -15.27 10.86
C LYS A 100 -0.81 -15.96 11.16
N VAL A 101 -1.77 -15.82 10.26
CA VAL A 101 -3.09 -16.45 10.35
C VAL A 101 -3.31 -17.23 9.07
N SER A 102 -3.62 -18.49 9.20
CA SER A 102 -4.09 -19.35 8.12
C SER A 102 -5.55 -19.74 8.34
N THR A 103 -6.09 -20.58 7.50
CA THR A 103 -7.46 -21.07 7.62
C THR A 103 -7.71 -21.86 8.92
N ASP A 104 -6.68 -22.43 9.50
CA ASP A 104 -6.76 -23.37 10.65
C ASP A 104 -5.93 -22.92 11.87
N SER A 105 -4.97 -22.03 11.72
CA SER A 105 -4.02 -21.73 12.78
C SER A 105 -3.63 -20.26 12.88
N VAL A 106 -3.28 -19.85 14.10
CA VAL A 106 -2.77 -18.51 14.43
C VAL A 106 -1.42 -18.65 15.10
N TRP A 107 -0.49 -17.87 14.62
CA TRP A 107 0.84 -17.69 15.19
C TRP A 107 1.05 -16.23 15.52
N VAL A 108 1.43 -15.93 16.75
CA VAL A 108 1.79 -14.59 17.20
C VAL A 108 3.14 -14.67 17.90
N ILE A 109 4.11 -13.91 17.41
CA ILE A 109 5.43 -13.78 18.05
C ILE A 109 5.54 -12.40 18.64
N ASN A 110 5.76 -12.31 19.94
CA ASN A 110 6.14 -11.09 20.66
C ASN A 110 7.67 -11.07 20.78
N ARG A 111 8.30 -10.17 20.03
CA ARG A 111 9.77 -10.06 20.01
C ARG A 111 10.33 -9.39 21.26
N LEU A 112 9.55 -8.49 21.86
CA LEU A 112 9.96 -7.75 23.06
C LEU A 112 10.05 -8.67 24.28
N GLU A 113 9.00 -9.49 24.47
CA GLU A 113 8.89 -10.42 25.60
C GLU A 113 9.53 -11.77 25.29
N LYS A 114 9.96 -12.01 24.04
CA LYS A 114 10.47 -13.30 23.58
C LYS A 114 9.48 -14.44 23.83
N THR A 115 8.21 -14.19 23.55
CA THR A 115 7.13 -15.16 23.68
C THR A 115 6.48 -15.45 22.34
N TYR A 116 5.81 -16.57 22.22
CA TYR A 116 4.98 -16.87 21.06
C TYR A 116 3.72 -17.65 21.44
N LEU A 117 2.67 -17.40 20.66
CA LEU A 117 1.42 -18.16 20.64
C LEU A 117 1.40 -19.01 19.35
N ALA A 118 0.95 -20.26 19.44
CA ALA A 118 0.74 -21.12 18.29
C ALA A 118 -0.48 -22.01 18.60
N GLU A 119 -1.64 -21.60 18.12
CA GLU A 119 -2.92 -22.20 18.49
C GLU A 119 -3.85 -22.34 17.28
N PRO A 120 -4.82 -23.29 17.32
CA PRO A 120 -5.88 -23.34 16.32
C PRO A 120 -6.68 -22.02 16.29
N LEU A 121 -7.08 -21.60 15.08
CA LEU A 121 -7.85 -20.39 14.87
C LEU A 121 -9.16 -20.40 15.68
N ASP A 122 -9.85 -21.52 15.72
CA ASP A 122 -11.09 -21.71 16.49
C ASP A 122 -10.87 -21.52 17.99
N SER A 123 -9.73 -21.98 18.52
CA SER A 123 -9.40 -21.81 19.95
C SER A 123 -9.17 -20.34 20.29
N VAL A 124 -8.51 -19.59 19.40
CA VAL A 124 -8.32 -18.16 19.52
C VAL A 124 -9.67 -17.42 19.44
N ALA A 125 -10.51 -17.77 18.46
CA ALA A 125 -11.85 -17.21 18.29
C ALA A 125 -12.72 -17.42 19.56
N GLN A 126 -12.71 -18.62 20.13
CA GLN A 126 -13.42 -18.93 21.37
C GLN A 126 -12.87 -18.16 22.56
N CYS A 127 -11.55 -18.05 22.69
CA CYS A 127 -10.91 -17.30 23.78
C CYS A 127 -11.30 -15.81 23.74
N LEU A 128 -11.30 -15.24 22.54
CA LEU A 128 -11.66 -13.86 22.31
C LEU A 128 -13.17 -13.59 22.33
N GLY A 129 -13.99 -14.63 22.23
CA GLY A 129 -15.45 -14.52 22.15
C GLY A 129 -15.94 -13.91 20.84
N MET A 130 -15.18 -14.10 19.74
CA MET A 130 -15.45 -13.53 18.43
C MET A 130 -15.44 -14.61 17.34
N PRO A 131 -16.28 -14.49 16.34
CA PRO A 131 -16.23 -15.36 15.18
C PRO A 131 -15.07 -14.96 14.23
N ILE A 132 -13.84 -15.25 14.63
CA ILE A 132 -12.66 -14.96 13.80
C ILE A 132 -12.55 -16.08 12.75
N SER A 133 -12.52 -15.67 11.50
CA SER A 133 -12.20 -16.53 10.36
C SER A 133 -11.24 -15.79 9.43
N LEU A 134 -10.56 -16.51 8.57
CA LEU A 134 -9.66 -15.88 7.61
C LEU A 134 -10.40 -14.91 6.68
N PRO A 135 -11.56 -15.26 6.07
CA PRO A 135 -12.34 -14.32 5.26
C PRO A 135 -12.78 -13.06 6.04
N TRP A 136 -13.16 -13.23 7.31
CA TRP A 136 -13.50 -12.09 8.16
C TRP A 136 -12.28 -11.14 8.36
N LEU A 137 -11.09 -11.72 8.58
CA LEU A 137 -9.86 -10.96 8.75
C LEU A 137 -9.47 -10.23 7.45
N GLU A 138 -9.61 -10.89 6.31
CA GLU A 138 -9.38 -10.27 5.01
C GLU A 138 -10.35 -9.11 4.76
N THR A 139 -11.65 -9.32 4.99
CA THR A 139 -12.67 -8.26 4.91
C THR A 139 -12.29 -7.06 5.78
N LEU A 140 -11.84 -7.32 7.02
CA LEU A 140 -11.43 -6.27 7.94
C LEU A 140 -10.22 -5.49 7.43
N LEU A 141 -9.20 -6.18 6.93
CA LEU A 141 -7.97 -5.57 6.43
C LEU A 141 -8.17 -4.86 5.10
N LEU A 142 -8.99 -5.40 4.21
CA LEU A 142 -9.25 -4.79 2.90
C LEU A 142 -10.34 -3.70 2.94
N ASP A 143 -11.09 -3.60 4.04
CA ASP A 143 -12.27 -2.72 4.20
C ASP A 143 -13.38 -2.98 3.17
N ASN A 144 -13.48 -4.20 2.68
CA ASN A 144 -14.51 -4.62 1.73
C ASN A 144 -14.74 -6.14 1.78
N ASN A 145 -15.90 -6.59 1.28
CA ASN A 145 -16.30 -7.99 1.24
C ASN A 145 -15.95 -8.68 -0.09
N ASP A 146 -15.50 -7.92 -1.07
CA ASP A 146 -15.35 -8.39 -2.45
C ASP A 146 -13.90 -8.79 -2.78
N GLY A 147 -13.01 -8.75 -1.79
CA GLY A 147 -11.59 -9.07 -1.98
C GLY A 147 -10.85 -8.07 -2.86
N VAL A 148 -11.34 -6.84 -2.95
CA VAL A 148 -10.68 -5.77 -3.73
C VAL A 148 -9.41 -5.35 -3.00
N PRO A 149 -8.25 -5.37 -3.66
CA PRO A 149 -7.00 -4.98 -3.02
C PRO A 149 -6.99 -3.49 -2.66
N PRO A 150 -6.27 -3.10 -1.59
CA PRO A 150 -6.14 -1.71 -1.20
C PRO A 150 -5.37 -0.93 -2.26
N VAL A 151 -5.71 0.34 -2.41
CA VAL A 151 -4.96 1.25 -3.27
C VAL A 151 -3.85 1.97 -2.49
N GLU A 152 -2.88 2.47 -3.23
CA GLU A 152 -1.77 3.25 -2.65
C GLU A 152 -2.28 4.44 -1.82
N ASN A 153 -1.78 4.59 -0.60
CA ASN A 153 -2.21 5.57 0.40
C ASN A 153 -3.65 5.42 0.93
N GLN A 154 -4.30 4.30 0.67
CA GLN A 154 -5.58 4.01 1.30
C GLN A 154 -5.43 3.92 2.81
N MET A 155 -6.36 4.54 3.54
CA MET A 155 -6.48 4.43 4.99
C MET A 155 -7.69 3.56 5.32
N VAL A 156 -7.46 2.54 6.12
CA VAL A 156 -8.49 1.63 6.63
C VAL A 156 -8.60 1.83 8.13
N LEU A 157 -9.83 2.01 8.61
CA LEU A 157 -10.12 2.13 10.02
C LEU A 157 -10.63 0.79 10.54
N LEU A 158 -9.79 0.08 11.26
CA LEU A 158 -10.11 -1.19 11.87
C LEU A 158 -10.95 -0.94 13.15
N LYS A 159 -12.25 -0.74 12.96
CA LYS A 159 -13.20 -0.58 14.07
C LYS A 159 -13.56 -1.95 14.63
N ASN A 160 -13.70 -2.01 15.96
CA ASN A 160 -14.22 -3.19 16.67
C ASN A 160 -13.32 -4.44 16.63
N PHE A 161 -12.02 -4.30 16.85
CA PHE A 161 -11.35 -5.38 17.55
C PHE A 161 -12.06 -5.52 18.89
N THR A 162 -12.68 -6.65 19.15
CA THR A 162 -13.59 -6.85 20.27
C THR A 162 -12.90 -6.95 21.62
N PHE A 163 -11.70 -6.52 21.74
CA PHE A 163 -11.23 -6.07 23.04
C PHE A 163 -11.92 -4.76 23.45
N GLY A 164 -13.02 -4.39 22.77
CA GLY A 164 -14.03 -3.41 23.12
C GLY A 164 -13.55 -1.99 23.37
N ARG A 165 -12.25 -1.71 23.21
CA ARG A 165 -11.61 -0.48 23.66
C ARG A 165 -10.46 0.00 22.79
N TYR A 166 -10.20 -0.66 21.65
CA TYR A 166 -9.13 -0.29 20.76
C TYR A 166 -9.67 0.03 19.37
N THR A 167 -9.11 1.05 18.77
CA THR A 167 -9.30 1.40 17.39
C THR A 167 -7.93 1.40 16.73
N ALA A 168 -7.80 0.74 15.61
CA ALA A 168 -6.58 0.79 14.84
C ALA A 168 -6.83 1.45 13.47
N LYS A 169 -5.93 2.30 13.06
CA LYS A 169 -5.88 2.87 11.71
C LYS A 169 -4.72 2.23 10.98
N MET A 170 -4.94 1.82 9.76
CA MET A 170 -3.91 1.23 8.92
C MET A 170 -3.87 1.97 7.59
N LYS A 171 -2.71 2.50 7.20
CA LYS A 171 -2.49 3.15 5.93
C LYS A 171 -1.59 2.28 5.07
N TYR A 172 -2.01 2.03 3.84
CA TYR A 172 -1.31 1.19 2.88
C TYR A 172 -0.37 2.00 2.01
N SER A 173 0.82 1.46 1.76
CA SER A 173 1.79 2.01 0.81
C SER A 173 2.60 0.90 0.15
N LYS A 174 3.17 1.18 -1.02
CA LYS A 174 3.95 0.21 -1.81
C LYS A 174 3.18 -1.08 -2.06
N VAL A 175 1.93 -0.93 -2.47
CA VAL A 175 1.04 -2.06 -2.78
C VAL A 175 1.55 -2.78 -4.03
N GLN A 176 1.79 -4.08 -3.90
CA GLN A 176 2.19 -4.99 -4.98
C GLN A 176 1.23 -6.17 -5.00
N LEU A 177 0.76 -6.52 -6.17
CA LEU A 177 -0.22 -7.59 -6.38
C LEU A 177 0.39 -8.67 -7.26
N ASP A 178 -0.03 -9.92 -7.00
CA ASP A 178 0.26 -11.10 -7.81
C ASP A 178 1.76 -11.41 -7.99
N GLU A 179 2.56 -10.95 -7.04
CA GLU A 179 3.95 -11.36 -6.88
C GLU A 179 4.06 -12.37 -5.74
N GLU A 180 4.47 -13.59 -6.06
CA GLU A 180 4.65 -14.65 -5.06
C GLU A 180 5.62 -14.21 -3.98
N THR A 181 5.22 -14.39 -2.72
CA THR A 181 6.01 -13.97 -1.57
C THR A 181 6.06 -15.05 -0.49
N THR A 182 7.04 -14.95 0.39
CA THR A 182 7.20 -15.87 1.51
C THR A 182 6.61 -15.30 2.80
N PHE A 183 6.21 -16.18 3.71
CA PHE A 183 5.62 -15.85 5.01
C PHE A 183 6.53 -16.34 6.15
N PRO A 184 7.69 -15.71 6.36
CA PRO A 184 8.68 -16.21 7.31
C PRO A 184 8.16 -16.14 8.74
N LEU A 185 8.26 -17.27 9.43
CA LEU A 185 7.91 -17.41 10.85
C LEU A 185 9.08 -18.07 11.57
N LYS A 186 9.96 -17.27 12.17
CA LYS A 186 11.14 -17.78 12.89
C LYS A 186 10.90 -17.72 14.40
N ILE A 187 10.68 -18.86 15.00
CA ILE A 187 10.70 -19.07 16.45
C ILE A 187 12.10 -19.58 16.81
N THR A 188 12.66 -19.07 17.87
CA THR A 188 13.98 -19.46 18.37
C THR A 188 13.84 -20.19 19.69
N ASP A 189 14.81 -21.02 20.06
CA ASP A 189 14.84 -21.76 21.33
C ASP A 189 14.80 -20.86 22.58
N LYS A 190 15.02 -19.56 22.39
CA LYS A 190 14.98 -18.56 23.46
C LYS A 190 13.57 -17.98 23.69
N MET A 191 12.59 -18.42 22.91
CA MET A 191 11.20 -17.95 23.01
C MET A 191 10.37 -18.92 23.80
N GLU A 192 9.59 -18.40 24.74
CA GLU A 192 8.65 -19.16 25.55
C GLU A 192 7.28 -19.23 24.85
N ARG A 193 6.70 -20.43 24.81
CA ARG A 193 5.33 -20.60 24.32
C ARG A 193 4.33 -20.17 25.39
N ILE A 194 3.44 -19.23 25.03
CA ILE A 194 2.28 -18.91 25.84
C ILE A 194 1.07 -19.72 25.39
N LEU A 195 0.25 -20.11 26.33
CA LEU A 195 -1.00 -20.86 26.09
C LEU A 195 -2.20 -19.93 26.32
N LEU A 196 -3.25 -20.17 25.56
CA LEU A 196 -4.51 -19.48 25.82
C LEU A 196 -5.08 -19.87 27.19
N PRO A 197 -5.70 -18.93 27.93
CA PRO A 197 -6.37 -19.25 29.18
C PRO A 197 -7.51 -20.21 28.89
N LYS A 198 -7.56 -21.33 29.63
CA LYS A 198 -8.69 -22.23 29.56
C LYS A 198 -9.95 -21.52 30.08
N LYS A 199 -10.97 -21.40 29.27
CA LYS A 199 -12.29 -20.97 29.74
C LYS A 199 -12.77 -21.93 30.80
N ARG A 200 -12.99 -21.44 32.02
CA ARG A 200 -13.69 -22.18 33.06
C ARG A 200 -15.18 -22.22 32.77
#